data_527af751611e50de634fd0c1ba0f7b02
#
_entry.id   527af751611e50de634fd0c1ba0f7b02
#
_cell.length_a   1.000
_cell.length_b   1.000
_cell.length_c   1.000
_cell.angle_alpha   90.00
_cell.angle_beta   90.00
_cell.angle_gamma   90.00
#
_symmetry.space_group_name_H-M   'P 1'
#
loop_
_entity.id
_entity.type
_entity.pdbx_description
1 polymer ?
#
loop_
_entity_poly.entity_id
_entity_poly.type
_entity_poly.pdbx_seq_one_letter_code
_entity_poly.pdbx_strand_id
1 'polypeptide(L)'
;FQKLKQSYENDFSKALLLKPERATKTSQVYILPNQSWSKRIVGVFSNHLANKNPNVAHAVLIKNSAGAFMVSVRAPKNRKFGASDLCRQFPSGGGRKAAAGINDLDESLLPNFISKFEEMY
;
A
#
# COMPACT_ATOMS: atom_id res chain seq x y z
N PHE A 1 -14.74 6.66 -23.50
CA PHE A 1 -13.28 6.60 -23.34
C PHE A 1 -12.76 7.80 -22.53
N GLN A 2 -13.15 9.00 -22.90
CA GLN A 2 -12.77 10.21 -22.17
C GLN A 2 -13.35 10.26 -20.74
N LYS A 3 -14.57 9.76 -20.56
CA LYS A 3 -15.19 9.67 -19.23
C LYS A 3 -14.38 8.78 -18.29
N LEU A 4 -13.85 7.68 -18.80
CA LEU A 4 -13.05 6.75 -18.00
C LEU A 4 -11.76 7.43 -17.55
N LYS A 5 -11.12 8.16 -18.44
CA LYS A 5 -9.90 8.89 -18.13
C LYS A 5 -10.12 9.99 -17.08
N GLN A 6 -11.21 10.76 -17.20
CA GLN A 6 -11.54 11.80 -16.22
C GLN A 6 -11.82 11.20 -14.84
N SER A 7 -12.56 10.09 -14.80
CA SER A 7 -12.85 9.38 -13.54
C SER A 7 -11.56 8.94 -12.85
N TYR A 8 -10.64 8.38 -13.62
CA TYR A 8 -9.34 7.94 -13.14
C TYR A 8 -8.52 9.10 -12.57
N GLU A 9 -8.45 10.21 -13.29
CA GLU A 9 -7.70 11.39 -12.84
C GLU A 9 -8.28 11.99 -11.56
N ASN A 10 -9.61 12.01 -11.42
CA ASN A 10 -10.27 12.47 -10.20
C ASN A 10 -9.95 11.56 -9.01
N ASP A 11 -10.00 10.26 -9.22
CA ASP A 11 -9.68 9.28 -8.18
C ASP A 11 -8.23 9.42 -7.70
N PHE A 12 -7.32 9.58 -8.65
CA PHE A 12 -5.91 9.77 -8.36
C PHE A 12 -5.67 11.08 -7.60
N SER A 13 -6.35 12.16 -8.00
CA SER A 13 -6.26 13.44 -7.30
C SER A 13 -6.72 13.35 -5.84
N LYS A 14 -7.77 12.59 -5.58
CA LYS A 14 -8.24 12.34 -4.21
C LYS A 14 -7.16 11.65 -3.38
N ALA A 15 -6.50 10.65 -3.95
CA ALA A 15 -5.42 9.93 -3.27
C ALA A 15 -4.23 10.84 -2.99
N LEU A 16 -3.89 11.74 -3.90
CA LEU A 16 -2.78 12.68 -3.71
C LEU A 16 -2.99 13.67 -2.57
N LEU A 17 -4.22 13.89 -2.14
CA LEU A 17 -4.56 14.76 -1.02
C LEU A 17 -4.38 14.06 0.33
N LEU A 18 -4.21 12.73 0.33
CA LEU A 18 -4.06 11.98 1.56
C LEU A 18 -2.65 12.13 2.14
N LYS A 19 -2.59 12.18 3.45
CA LYS A 19 -1.33 12.16 4.19
C LYS A 19 -1.07 10.73 4.68
N PRO A 20 0.21 10.33 4.85
CA PRO A 20 0.48 9.01 5.40
C PRO A 20 -0.08 8.89 6.81
N GLU A 21 -0.65 7.74 7.12
CA GLU A 21 -1.14 7.42 8.47
C GLU A 21 0.04 7.32 9.43
N ARG A 22 1.15 6.76 8.97
CA ARG A 22 2.41 6.72 9.69
C ARG A 22 3.54 7.01 8.72
N ALA A 23 4.55 7.72 9.17
CA ALA A 23 5.73 8.01 8.37
C ALA A 23 6.97 7.98 9.24
N THR A 24 8.00 7.27 8.76
CA THR A 24 9.35 7.32 9.31
C THR A 24 10.27 7.88 8.23
N LYS A 25 11.58 7.95 8.50
CA LYS A 25 12.54 8.40 7.51
C LYS A 25 12.64 7.45 6.30
N THR A 26 12.29 6.18 6.50
CA THR A 26 12.49 5.13 5.49
C THR A 26 11.23 4.39 5.13
N SER A 27 10.09 4.71 5.72
CA SER A 27 8.83 4.01 5.45
C SER A 27 7.62 4.91 5.63
N GLN A 28 6.58 4.67 4.84
CA GLN A 28 5.30 5.38 4.93
C GLN A 28 4.14 4.39 4.78
N VAL A 29 3.09 4.59 5.58
CA VAL A 29 1.88 3.79 5.54
C VAL A 29 0.70 4.69 5.22
N TYR A 30 -0.05 4.35 4.17
CA TYR A 30 -1.26 5.06 3.76
C TYR A 30 -2.47 4.15 3.94
N ILE A 31 -3.57 4.69 4.43
CA ILE A 31 -4.84 3.96 4.51
C ILE A 31 -5.86 4.70 3.67
N LEU A 32 -6.35 4.03 2.62
CA LEU A 32 -7.37 4.57 1.74
C LEU A 32 -8.75 4.18 2.24
N PRO A 33 -9.78 5.00 1.98
CA PRO A 33 -11.14 4.66 2.40
C PRO A 33 -11.69 3.45 1.63
N ASN A 34 -12.68 2.76 2.23
CA ASN A 34 -13.34 1.64 1.59
C ASN A 34 -14.34 2.15 0.54
N GLN A 35 -13.82 2.52 -0.62
CA GLN A 35 -14.59 3.03 -1.74
C GLN A 35 -14.06 2.45 -3.04
N SER A 36 -14.91 2.39 -4.05
CA SER A 36 -14.53 1.79 -5.32
C SER A 36 -13.38 2.54 -6.01
N TRP A 37 -13.31 3.86 -5.85
CA TRP A 37 -12.21 4.63 -6.45
C TRP A 37 -10.86 4.24 -5.86
N SER A 38 -10.79 3.91 -4.56
CA SER A 38 -9.56 3.46 -3.92
C SER A 38 -9.04 2.17 -4.55
N LYS A 39 -9.94 1.22 -4.80
CA LYS A 39 -9.59 -0.06 -5.41
C LYS A 39 -9.11 0.09 -6.84
N ARG A 40 -9.66 1.07 -7.58
CA ARG A 40 -9.27 1.32 -8.97
C ARG A 40 -7.84 1.87 -9.09
N ILE A 41 -7.40 2.65 -8.11
CA ILE A 41 -6.13 3.39 -8.24
C ILE A 41 -5.00 2.87 -7.35
N VAL A 42 -5.26 1.86 -6.51
CA VAL A 42 -4.26 1.43 -5.50
C VAL A 42 -2.91 1.05 -6.10
N GLY A 43 -2.92 0.32 -7.21
CA GLY A 43 -1.68 -0.08 -7.87
C GLY A 43 -0.90 1.10 -8.43
N VAL A 44 -1.59 2.00 -9.11
CA VAL A 44 -0.98 3.19 -9.71
C VAL A 44 -0.52 4.16 -8.63
N PHE A 45 -1.31 4.33 -7.59
CA PHE A 45 -0.93 5.19 -6.46
C PHE A 45 0.31 4.64 -5.75
N SER A 46 0.36 3.33 -5.50
CA SER A 46 1.52 2.70 -4.90
C SER A 46 2.78 2.91 -5.74
N ASN A 47 2.68 2.75 -7.06
CA ASN A 47 3.80 2.99 -7.97
C ASN A 47 4.20 4.46 -7.99
N HIS A 48 3.23 5.38 -7.95
CA HIS A 48 3.50 6.81 -7.88
C HIS A 48 4.32 7.16 -6.64
N LEU A 49 3.93 6.65 -5.48
CA LEU A 49 4.65 6.87 -4.23
C LEU A 49 6.07 6.34 -4.32
N ALA A 50 6.24 5.14 -4.87
CA ALA A 50 7.57 4.53 -5.02
C ALA A 50 8.47 5.33 -5.95
N ASN A 51 7.91 5.93 -7.00
CA ASN A 51 8.67 6.75 -7.94
C ASN A 51 8.99 8.13 -7.36
N LYS A 52 8.07 8.70 -6.60
CA LYS A 52 8.26 10.03 -6.00
C LYS A 52 9.31 10.00 -4.87
N ASN A 53 9.29 8.93 -4.06
CA ASN A 53 10.23 8.77 -2.94
C ASN A 53 10.92 7.41 -3.07
N PRO A 54 11.90 7.27 -3.97
CA PRO A 54 12.46 5.96 -4.31
C PRO A 54 13.26 5.30 -3.18
N ASN A 55 13.66 6.05 -2.17
CA ASN A 55 14.43 5.50 -1.05
C ASN A 55 13.55 5.17 0.17
N VAL A 56 12.24 5.27 0.01
CA VAL A 56 11.25 5.03 1.08
C VAL A 56 10.37 3.85 0.71
N ALA A 57 10.13 2.96 1.65
CA ALA A 57 9.16 1.87 1.50
C ALA A 57 7.75 2.42 1.69
N HIS A 58 6.80 1.87 0.94
CA HIS A 58 5.40 2.31 1.01
C HIS A 58 4.47 1.13 1.22
N ALA A 59 3.53 1.26 2.14
CA ALA A 59 2.42 0.33 2.32
C ALA A 59 1.12 1.11 2.14
N VAL A 60 0.26 0.64 1.23
CA VAL A 60 -1.04 1.25 0.97
C VAL A 60 -2.11 0.22 1.31
N LEU A 61 -3.01 0.58 2.21
CA LEU A 61 -4.04 -0.31 2.74
C LEU A 61 -5.42 0.21 2.38
N ILE A 62 -6.34 -0.72 2.07
CA ILE A 62 -7.75 -0.41 1.86
C ILE A 62 -8.56 -1.33 2.77
N LYS A 63 -9.37 -0.76 3.66
CA LYS A 63 -10.25 -1.54 4.50
C LYS A 63 -11.41 -2.09 3.67
N ASN A 64 -11.69 -3.38 3.79
CA ASN A 64 -12.83 -3.99 3.11
C ASN A 64 -14.07 -4.02 4.02
N SER A 65 -15.21 -4.46 3.49
CA SER A 65 -16.47 -4.48 4.24
C SER A 65 -16.50 -5.53 5.35
N ALA A 66 -15.59 -6.51 5.32
CA ALA A 66 -15.50 -7.54 6.34
C ALA A 66 -14.63 -7.13 7.54
N GLY A 67 -14.07 -5.92 7.53
CA GLY A 67 -13.20 -5.43 8.61
C GLY A 67 -11.75 -5.84 8.47
N ALA A 68 -11.35 -6.36 7.32
CA ALA A 68 -9.96 -6.69 7.01
C ALA A 68 -9.37 -5.67 6.03
N PHE A 69 -8.06 -5.75 5.82
CA PHE A 69 -7.36 -4.82 4.92
C PHE A 69 -6.75 -5.54 3.73
N MET A 70 -6.90 -4.94 2.56
CA MET A 70 -6.10 -5.29 1.39
C MET A 70 -4.84 -4.43 1.46
N VAL A 71 -3.66 -5.07 1.42
CA VAL A 71 -2.39 -4.38 1.62
C VAL A 71 -1.55 -4.47 0.36
N SER A 72 -0.95 -3.36 -0.03
CA SER A 72 -0.01 -3.29 -1.14
C SER A 72 1.31 -2.70 -0.62
N VAL A 73 2.41 -3.44 -0.78
CA VAL A 73 3.72 -3.05 -0.28
C VAL A 73 4.67 -2.83 -1.46
N ARG A 74 5.42 -1.73 -1.41
CA ARG A 74 6.48 -1.43 -2.38
C ARG A 74 7.78 -1.19 -1.63
N ALA A 75 8.80 -1.99 -1.93
CA ALA A 75 10.13 -1.83 -1.35
C ALA A 75 10.83 -0.59 -1.91
N PRO A 76 11.77 0.01 -1.16
CA PRO A 76 12.57 1.13 -1.69
C PRO A 76 13.41 0.68 -2.89
N LYS A 77 13.65 1.58 -3.83
CA LYS A 77 14.46 1.25 -5.03
C LYS A 77 15.91 0.93 -4.68
N ASN A 78 16.42 1.48 -3.60
CA ASN A 78 17.78 1.17 -3.13
C ASN A 78 17.86 -0.12 -2.29
N ARG A 79 16.71 -0.72 -1.95
CA ARG A 79 16.61 -1.99 -1.21
C ARG A 79 15.41 -2.78 -1.71
N LYS A 80 15.49 -3.27 -2.96
CA LYS A 80 14.39 -3.96 -3.65
C LYS A 80 14.20 -5.40 -3.18
N PHE A 81 14.02 -5.58 -1.87
CA PHE A 81 13.83 -6.91 -1.29
C PHE A 81 12.95 -6.83 -0.06
N GLY A 82 12.49 -7.98 0.38
CA GLY A 82 11.78 -8.10 1.65
C GLY A 82 10.27 -7.97 1.57
N ALA A 83 9.72 -7.39 0.49
CA ALA A 83 8.28 -7.20 0.41
C ALA A 83 7.52 -8.53 0.46
N SER A 84 7.94 -9.54 -0.30
CA SER A 84 7.28 -10.85 -0.26
C SER A 84 7.53 -11.57 1.07
N ASP A 85 8.72 -11.44 1.62
CA ASP A 85 9.04 -12.07 2.92
C ASP A 85 8.18 -11.48 4.04
N LEU A 86 7.97 -10.17 4.02
CA LEU A 86 7.10 -9.50 4.97
C LEU A 86 5.65 -9.99 4.83
N CYS A 87 5.12 -9.96 3.61
CA CYS A 87 3.73 -10.31 3.37
C CYS A 87 3.43 -11.79 3.62
N ARG A 88 4.38 -12.69 3.36
CA ARG A 88 4.21 -14.12 3.59
C ARG A 88 4.10 -14.49 5.07
N GLN A 89 4.46 -13.61 5.96
CA GLN A 89 4.28 -13.84 7.39
C GLN A 89 2.83 -13.76 7.83
N PHE A 90 1.95 -13.29 6.94
CA PHE A 90 0.53 -13.14 7.21
C PHE A 90 -0.29 -14.03 6.27
N PRO A 91 -1.48 -14.51 6.71
CA PRO A 91 -2.38 -15.27 5.82
C PRO A 91 -2.72 -14.46 4.57
N SER A 92 -2.85 -15.11 3.42
CA SER A 92 -3.13 -14.52 2.11
C SER A 92 -2.04 -13.57 1.57
N GLY A 93 -0.88 -13.51 2.22
CA GLY A 93 0.22 -12.67 1.78
C GLY A 93 1.12 -13.35 0.77
N GLY A 94 1.76 -12.54 -0.08
CA GLY A 94 2.70 -13.01 -1.09
C GLY A 94 3.02 -11.94 -2.11
N GLY A 95 3.83 -12.29 -3.10
CA GLY A 95 4.20 -11.37 -4.16
C GLY A 95 5.66 -11.51 -4.56
N ARG A 96 6.25 -10.40 -5.02
CA ARG A 96 7.63 -10.33 -5.47
C ARG A 96 8.50 -9.60 -4.45
N LYS A 97 9.82 -9.68 -4.62
CA LYS A 97 10.78 -9.06 -3.69
C LYS A 97 10.56 -7.56 -3.51
N ALA A 98 10.25 -6.86 -4.59
CA ALA A 98 10.10 -5.41 -4.59
C ALA A 98 8.64 -4.95 -4.47
N ALA A 99 7.67 -5.83 -4.72
CA ALA A 99 6.26 -5.49 -4.73
C ALA A 99 5.43 -6.70 -4.33
N ALA A 100 4.74 -6.61 -3.21
CA ALA A 100 3.96 -7.69 -2.66
C ALA A 100 2.67 -7.16 -2.04
N GLY A 101 1.80 -8.04 -1.59
CA GLY A 101 0.56 -7.64 -0.96
C GLY A 101 -0.03 -8.72 -0.09
N ILE A 102 -1.05 -8.34 0.66
CA ILE A 102 -1.87 -9.23 1.47
C ILE A 102 -3.31 -8.98 1.05
N ASN A 103 -4.00 -10.02 0.57
CA ASN A 103 -5.38 -9.85 0.10
C ASN A 103 -6.36 -9.58 1.25
N ASP A 104 -6.10 -10.14 2.41
CA ASP A 104 -7.07 -10.13 3.49
C ASP A 104 -6.34 -10.15 4.84
N LEU A 105 -5.83 -8.99 5.25
CA LEU A 105 -5.18 -8.83 6.55
C LEU A 105 -6.22 -8.49 7.59
N ASP A 106 -6.41 -9.38 8.58
CA ASP A 106 -7.35 -9.13 9.66
C ASP A 106 -6.98 -7.86 10.43
N GLU A 107 -7.97 -7.09 10.82
CA GLU A 107 -7.79 -5.82 11.54
C GLU A 107 -6.95 -6.00 12.81
N SER A 108 -7.11 -7.12 13.51
CA SER A 108 -6.36 -7.42 14.72
C SER A 108 -4.86 -7.58 14.47
N LEU A 109 -4.46 -7.89 13.24
CA LEU A 109 -3.07 -8.07 12.85
C LEU A 109 -2.43 -6.79 12.30
N LEU A 110 -3.19 -5.72 12.14
CA LEU A 110 -2.69 -4.48 11.57
C LEU A 110 -1.51 -3.88 12.36
N PRO A 111 -1.59 -3.73 13.69
CA PRO A 111 -0.43 -3.21 14.44
C PRO A 111 0.82 -4.07 14.27
N ASN A 112 0.65 -5.39 14.22
CA ASN A 112 1.75 -6.32 14.01
C ASN A 112 2.38 -6.16 12.64
N PHE A 113 1.56 -6.00 11.60
CA PHE A 113 2.02 -5.73 10.24
C PHE A 113 2.83 -4.43 10.18
N ILE A 114 2.29 -3.34 10.72
CA ILE A 114 2.96 -2.03 10.71
C ILE A 114 4.30 -2.10 11.42
N SER A 115 4.35 -2.76 12.57
CA SER A 115 5.58 -2.93 13.34
C SER A 115 6.66 -3.67 12.53
N LYS A 116 6.29 -4.79 11.89
CA LYS A 116 7.22 -5.56 11.07
C LYS A 116 7.65 -4.82 9.82
N PHE A 117 6.75 -4.07 9.21
CA PHE A 117 7.06 -3.23 8.05
C PHE A 117 8.07 -2.15 8.40
N GLU A 118 7.88 -1.46 9.50
CA GLU A 118 8.80 -0.41 9.95
C GLU A 118 10.15 -0.97 10.38
N GLU A 119 10.18 -2.17 10.95
CA GLU A 119 11.44 -2.84 11.30
C GLU A 119 12.24 -3.25 10.06
N MET A 120 11.56 -3.72 9.02
CA MET A 120 12.22 -4.18 7.80
C MET A 120 12.82 -3.02 7.00
N TYR A 121 12.19 -1.90 7.04
CA TYR A 121 12.56 -0.72 6.27
C TYR A 121 12.75 0.47 7.20
#